data_1e0b79a8173564ab5bc8bf6cffad2362
#
_entry.id   1e0b79a8173564ab5bc8bf6cffad2362
#
_cell.length_a   1.000
_cell.length_b   1.000
_cell.length_c   1.000
_cell.angle_alpha   90.00
_cell.angle_beta   90.00
_cell.angle_gamma   90.00
#
_symmetry.space_group_name_H-M   'P 1'
#
loop_
_entity.id
_entity.type
_entity.pdbx_description
1 polymer ?
#
loop_
_entity_poly.entity_id
_entity_poly.type
_entity_poly.pdbx_seq_one_letter_code
_entity_poly.pdbx_strand_id
1 'polypeptide(L)'
;MWRSPTCIRPAVVLLATVSMGAQSPAPVPPAPVEPIAAILDAFRTHEIVAVSDPHGNAQVQAFLLSLIRDARLASAANDIVIETLSARYQDAIDRFVRGDDVARNVLRKAWEDHTVPGGGVQVEEVLRAVRDGNARLAADHRLRVMAGDPPIDWDNITSREDHRRWIELRDTYPADLIRRQVLDRGRRALVVYGQAHLQRRQIVSNYDMSTWQAQTIVSLLERDAGARVFNVWTLLDRSAELPGGVASWRVPALATMQGTTLGAADFGTYSRGLGDGTRFAVRRDGGAAAAYQLVPLPRDEWKTMRMEDQFNALLYLGPPASMTDAPMPADLCQDAQFVKTHLARLALFAPPAEADNFKKACGR
;
A
#
# COMPACT_ATOMS: atom_id res chain seq x y z
N MET A 1 33.37 60.53 62.22
CA MET A 1 31.96 60.38 61.83
C MET A 1 31.98 59.54 60.55
N TRP A 2 31.73 58.26 60.66
CA TRP A 2 31.68 57.34 59.56
C TRP A 2 30.21 56.95 59.35
N ARG A 3 29.68 57.22 58.16
CA ARG A 3 28.34 56.79 57.72
C ARG A 3 28.46 55.45 57.00
N SER A 4 27.73 54.45 57.47
CA SER A 4 27.61 53.15 56.87
C SER A 4 26.71 53.20 55.59
N PRO A 5 27.03 52.47 54.53
CA PRO A 5 26.14 52.37 53.37
C PRO A 5 25.06 51.30 53.56
N THR A 6 23.83 51.67 53.28
CA THR A 6 22.64 50.80 53.29
C THR A 6 22.66 49.86 52.04
N CYS A 7 22.76 48.56 52.28
CA CYS A 7 22.61 47.54 51.23
C CYS A 7 21.14 47.36 50.88
N ILE A 8 20.76 47.73 49.68
CA ILE A 8 19.47 47.40 49.05
C ILE A 8 19.59 46.01 48.41
N ARG A 9 18.83 45.06 48.92
CA ARG A 9 18.71 43.70 48.31
C ARG A 9 17.65 43.75 47.21
N PRO A 10 17.96 43.26 45.96
CA PRO A 10 16.93 43.16 44.94
C PRO A 10 16.02 41.95 45.24
N ALA A 11 14.73 42.18 45.23
CA ALA A 11 13.73 41.11 45.30
C ALA A 11 13.64 40.44 43.92
N VAL A 12 14.00 39.14 43.86
CA VAL A 12 13.80 38.32 42.67
C VAL A 12 12.35 37.86 42.68
N VAL A 13 11.53 38.39 41.75
CA VAL A 13 10.19 37.90 41.50
C VAL A 13 10.30 36.72 40.55
N LEU A 14 10.11 35.49 41.03
CA LEU A 14 9.94 34.29 40.21
C LEU A 14 8.55 34.33 39.58
N LEU A 15 8.48 34.66 38.32
CA LEU A 15 7.30 34.43 37.48
C LEU A 15 7.21 32.93 37.15
N ALA A 16 6.35 32.21 37.84
CA ALA A 16 5.97 30.84 37.46
C ALA A 16 5.10 30.89 36.22
N THR A 17 5.68 30.57 35.05
CA THR A 17 4.91 30.30 33.84
C THR A 17 4.22 28.95 33.98
N VAL A 18 2.92 28.96 34.23
CA VAL A 18 2.06 27.77 34.13
C VAL A 18 1.90 27.47 32.64
N SER A 19 2.67 26.52 32.15
CA SER A 19 2.43 25.91 30.82
C SER A 19 1.11 25.13 30.90
N MET A 20 0.01 25.75 30.47
CA MET A 20 -1.21 25.02 30.17
C MET A 20 -0.90 24.10 28.98
N GLY A 21 -0.60 22.84 29.23
CA GLY A 21 -0.54 21.81 28.21
C GLY A 21 -1.90 21.76 27.50
N ALA A 22 -1.95 22.13 26.22
CA ALA A 22 -3.14 21.97 25.41
C ALA A 22 -3.45 20.46 25.36
N GLN A 23 -4.46 20.02 26.07
CA GLN A 23 -4.97 18.66 25.94
C GLN A 23 -5.51 18.50 24.51
N SER A 24 -5.01 17.50 23.81
CA SER A 24 -5.58 17.15 22.51
C SER A 24 -7.08 16.86 22.68
N PRO A 25 -7.93 17.36 21.77
CA PRO A 25 -9.38 17.12 21.85
C PRO A 25 -9.65 15.61 21.86
N ALA A 26 -10.69 15.19 22.58
CA ALA A 26 -11.10 13.79 22.59
C ALA A 26 -11.46 13.31 21.17
N PRO A 27 -11.08 12.08 20.79
CA PRO A 27 -11.40 11.54 19.46
C PRO A 27 -12.91 11.50 19.21
N VAL A 28 -13.32 11.89 18.01
CA VAL A 28 -14.73 11.86 17.60
C VAL A 28 -15.04 10.59 16.80
N PRO A 29 -16.31 10.14 16.69
CA PRO A 29 -16.68 9.04 15.81
C PRO A 29 -16.28 9.33 14.35
N PRO A 30 -15.78 8.33 13.59
CA PRO A 30 -15.48 8.52 12.18
C PRO A 30 -16.76 8.78 11.39
N ALA A 31 -16.70 9.66 10.39
CA ALA A 31 -17.83 10.01 9.52
C ALA A 31 -17.65 9.36 8.14
N PRO A 32 -18.43 8.34 7.78
CA PRO A 32 -18.32 7.69 6.48
C PRO A 32 -18.85 8.57 5.36
N VAL A 33 -18.13 8.60 4.24
CA VAL A 33 -18.46 9.33 3.02
C VAL A 33 -18.40 8.41 1.80
N GLU A 34 -18.87 8.93 0.63
CA GLU A 34 -18.75 8.22 -0.65
C GLU A 34 -17.25 8.09 -1.03
N PRO A 35 -16.73 6.87 -1.22
CA PRO A 35 -15.29 6.65 -1.28
C PRO A 35 -14.62 7.19 -2.56
N ILE A 36 -15.26 7.07 -3.72
CA ILE A 36 -14.65 7.53 -4.98
C ILE A 36 -14.49 9.05 -4.97
N ALA A 37 -15.53 9.78 -4.57
CA ALA A 37 -15.42 11.23 -4.46
C ALA A 37 -14.35 11.66 -3.46
N ALA A 38 -14.26 11.01 -2.30
CA ALA A 38 -13.27 11.33 -1.28
C ALA A 38 -11.82 11.03 -1.76
N ILE A 39 -11.59 9.92 -2.47
CA ILE A 39 -10.30 9.59 -3.08
C ILE A 39 -9.91 10.62 -4.14
N LEU A 40 -10.86 11.01 -5.00
CA LEU A 40 -10.61 12.02 -6.04
C LEU A 40 -10.37 13.41 -5.44
N ASP A 41 -11.07 13.76 -4.37
CA ASP A 41 -10.87 15.05 -3.68
C ASP A 41 -9.51 15.11 -2.96
N ALA A 42 -8.99 13.99 -2.49
CA ALA A 42 -7.67 13.93 -1.86
C ALA A 42 -6.54 14.41 -2.79
N PHE A 43 -6.67 14.27 -4.11
CA PHE A 43 -5.71 14.79 -5.10
C PHE A 43 -5.63 16.32 -5.13
N ARG A 44 -6.55 17.03 -4.51
CA ARG A 44 -6.48 18.52 -4.44
C ARG A 44 -5.35 18.99 -3.52
N THR A 45 -4.95 18.16 -2.58
CA THR A 45 -3.95 18.49 -1.57
C THR A 45 -2.78 17.51 -1.52
N HIS A 46 -2.85 16.39 -2.23
CA HIS A 46 -1.83 15.35 -2.24
C HIS A 46 -1.41 15.02 -3.68
N GLU A 47 -0.12 14.84 -3.90
CA GLU A 47 0.43 14.41 -5.19
C GLU A 47 0.18 12.93 -5.43
N ILE A 48 0.17 12.15 -4.34
CA ILE A 48 0.01 10.71 -4.36
C ILE A 48 -1.21 10.32 -3.53
N VAL A 49 -2.11 9.56 -4.15
CA VAL A 49 -3.19 8.87 -3.44
C VAL A 49 -2.95 7.37 -3.58
N ALA A 50 -2.75 6.69 -2.45
CA ALA A 50 -2.42 5.28 -2.42
C ALA A 50 -3.59 4.48 -1.83
N VAL A 51 -4.05 3.45 -2.54
CA VAL A 51 -5.14 2.57 -2.11
C VAL A 51 -4.59 1.16 -1.95
N SER A 52 -4.80 0.58 -0.76
CA SER A 52 -4.30 -0.77 -0.50
C SER A 52 -5.13 -1.81 -1.25
N ASP A 53 -4.41 -2.68 -1.98
CA ASP A 53 -4.94 -3.84 -2.68
C ASP A 53 -4.43 -5.13 -2.00
N PRO A 54 -5.29 -5.86 -1.32
CA PRO A 54 -4.92 -7.13 -0.69
C PRO A 54 -4.79 -8.31 -1.66
N HIS A 55 -4.82 -8.05 -2.94
CA HIS A 55 -4.74 -8.99 -4.05
C HIS A 55 -5.80 -10.11 -4.03
N GLY A 56 -6.37 -10.38 -5.18
CA GLY A 56 -7.32 -11.50 -5.36
C GLY A 56 -8.68 -11.35 -4.66
N ASN A 57 -9.01 -10.20 -4.05
CA ASN A 57 -10.31 -9.99 -3.45
C ASN A 57 -11.31 -9.39 -4.46
N ALA A 58 -12.48 -10.02 -4.61
CA ALA A 58 -13.48 -9.63 -5.60
C ALA A 58 -14.09 -8.25 -5.35
N GLN A 59 -14.35 -7.88 -4.11
CA GLN A 59 -14.95 -6.59 -3.75
C GLN A 59 -13.95 -5.44 -3.95
N VAL A 60 -12.69 -5.66 -3.62
CA VAL A 60 -11.63 -4.67 -3.86
C VAL A 60 -11.41 -4.47 -5.36
N GLN A 61 -11.36 -5.54 -6.13
CA GLN A 61 -11.25 -5.47 -7.59
C GLN A 61 -12.42 -4.70 -8.20
N ALA A 62 -13.66 -4.98 -7.79
CA ALA A 62 -14.84 -4.27 -8.27
C ALA A 62 -14.80 -2.78 -7.91
N PHE A 63 -14.33 -2.45 -6.70
CA PHE A 63 -14.14 -1.06 -6.28
C PHE A 63 -13.06 -0.35 -7.11
N LEU A 64 -11.89 -0.95 -7.27
CA LEU A 64 -10.79 -0.38 -8.07
C LEU A 64 -11.22 -0.15 -9.51
N LEU A 65 -11.94 -1.10 -10.12
CA LEU A 65 -12.50 -0.94 -11.47
C LEU A 65 -13.50 0.22 -11.54
N SER A 66 -14.33 0.40 -10.51
CA SER A 66 -15.28 1.51 -10.44
C SER A 66 -14.56 2.86 -10.34
N LEU A 67 -13.50 2.94 -9.51
CA LEU A 67 -12.66 4.13 -9.38
C LEU A 67 -11.94 4.46 -10.70
N ILE A 68 -11.37 3.46 -11.37
CA ILE A 68 -10.63 3.64 -12.62
C ILE A 68 -11.56 4.04 -13.78
N ARG A 69 -12.79 3.54 -13.81
CA ARG A 69 -13.79 3.88 -14.81
C ARG A 69 -14.45 5.24 -14.56
N ASP A 70 -14.25 5.84 -13.40
CA ASP A 70 -14.78 7.17 -13.12
C ASP A 70 -14.06 8.22 -13.98
N ALA A 71 -14.83 8.93 -14.82
CA ALA A 71 -14.27 9.90 -15.76
C ALA A 71 -13.51 11.05 -15.08
N ARG A 72 -13.78 11.33 -13.80
CA ARG A 72 -13.10 12.35 -13.01
C ARG A 72 -11.65 11.96 -12.67
N LEU A 73 -11.31 10.68 -12.69
CA LEU A 73 -9.96 10.23 -12.33
C LEU A 73 -8.90 10.84 -13.26
N ALA A 74 -9.17 10.88 -14.58
CA ALA A 74 -8.23 11.46 -15.55
C ALA A 74 -8.01 12.98 -15.38
N SER A 75 -8.92 13.68 -14.69
CA SER A 75 -8.72 15.08 -14.30
C SER A 75 -8.02 15.23 -12.95
N ALA A 76 -8.09 14.21 -12.08
CA ALA A 76 -7.50 14.21 -10.75
C ALA A 76 -6.06 13.70 -10.75
N ALA A 77 -5.76 12.66 -11.52
CA ALA A 77 -4.45 12.01 -11.62
C ALA A 77 -3.99 11.90 -13.07
N ASN A 78 -2.69 11.75 -13.26
CA ASN A 78 -2.07 11.53 -14.57
C ASN A 78 -1.62 10.08 -14.76
N ASP A 79 -1.28 9.42 -13.66
CA ASP A 79 -0.63 8.12 -13.65
C ASP A 79 -1.33 7.17 -12.69
N ILE A 80 -1.32 5.88 -13.00
CA ILE A 80 -1.72 4.79 -12.09
C ILE A 80 -0.52 3.88 -11.94
N VAL A 81 -0.02 3.69 -10.72
CA VAL A 81 1.10 2.79 -10.42
C VAL A 81 0.56 1.51 -9.80
N ILE A 82 0.87 0.37 -10.39
CA ILE A 82 0.31 -0.93 -9.99
C ILE A 82 1.42 -1.89 -9.59
N GLU A 83 1.32 -2.47 -8.38
CA GLU A 83 2.26 -3.42 -7.82
C GLU A 83 2.45 -4.67 -8.68
N THR A 84 1.35 -5.24 -9.16
CA THR A 84 1.35 -6.54 -9.83
C THR A 84 1.71 -6.48 -11.33
N LEU A 85 2.41 -5.43 -11.74
CA LEU A 85 2.91 -5.26 -13.11
C LEU A 85 4.43 -5.14 -13.10
N SER A 86 5.13 -6.03 -13.81
CA SER A 86 6.57 -6.00 -13.97
C SER A 86 7.02 -4.91 -14.94
N ALA A 87 7.92 -4.06 -14.49
CA ALA A 87 8.47 -2.95 -15.29
C ALA A 87 9.24 -3.42 -16.53
N ARG A 88 9.61 -4.69 -16.61
CA ARG A 88 10.21 -5.31 -17.80
C ARG A 88 9.32 -5.14 -19.04
N TYR A 89 8.01 -5.06 -18.83
CA TYR A 89 7.00 -4.99 -19.91
C TYR A 89 6.32 -3.62 -20.01
N GLN A 90 6.93 -2.56 -19.50
CA GLN A 90 6.35 -1.22 -19.52
C GLN A 90 5.98 -0.74 -20.93
N ASP A 91 6.81 -1.04 -21.95
CA ASP A 91 6.50 -0.67 -23.34
C ASP A 91 5.21 -1.34 -23.85
N ALA A 92 5.01 -2.62 -23.55
CA ALA A 92 3.79 -3.33 -23.93
C ALA A 92 2.55 -2.75 -23.23
N ILE A 93 2.66 -2.40 -21.96
CA ILE A 93 1.59 -1.74 -21.19
C ILE A 93 1.28 -0.36 -21.80
N ASP A 94 2.29 0.47 -22.04
CA ASP A 94 2.15 1.82 -22.59
C ASP A 94 1.45 1.77 -23.96
N ARG A 95 1.84 0.84 -24.83
CA ARG A 95 1.22 0.63 -26.15
C ARG A 95 -0.24 0.20 -26.02
N PHE A 96 -0.51 -0.78 -25.15
CA PHE A 96 -1.86 -1.30 -24.95
C PHE A 96 -2.82 -0.22 -24.45
N VAL A 97 -2.46 0.54 -23.42
CA VAL A 97 -3.34 1.56 -22.86
C VAL A 97 -3.52 2.79 -23.76
N ARG A 98 -2.60 3.00 -24.73
CA ARG A 98 -2.77 4.01 -25.79
C ARG A 98 -3.74 3.58 -26.87
N GLY A 99 -4.04 2.29 -27.00
CA GLY A 99 -4.96 1.76 -27.97
C GLY A 99 -4.31 0.90 -29.06
N ASP A 100 -2.98 0.66 -29.01
CA ASP A 100 -2.29 -0.19 -29.98
C ASP A 100 -2.78 -1.66 -29.84
N ASP A 101 -2.66 -2.41 -30.92
CA ASP A 101 -2.88 -3.86 -30.89
C ASP A 101 -1.64 -4.53 -30.28
N VAL A 102 -1.79 -5.00 -29.05
CA VAL A 102 -0.77 -5.77 -28.32
C VAL A 102 -1.30 -7.17 -28.09
N ALA A 103 -0.60 -8.18 -28.59
CA ALA A 103 -1.01 -9.56 -28.42
C ALA A 103 -1.16 -9.92 -26.94
N ARG A 104 -2.26 -10.61 -26.57
CA ARG A 104 -2.58 -10.91 -25.18
C ARG A 104 -1.46 -11.68 -24.46
N ASN A 105 -0.79 -12.60 -25.16
CA ASN A 105 0.34 -13.37 -24.58
C ASN A 105 1.55 -12.48 -24.23
N VAL A 106 1.74 -11.33 -24.90
CA VAL A 106 2.76 -10.34 -24.55
C VAL A 106 2.32 -9.52 -23.34
N LEU A 107 1.07 -9.03 -23.36
CA LEU A 107 0.52 -8.24 -22.26
C LEU A 107 0.44 -9.06 -20.97
N ARG A 108 0.05 -10.31 -21.06
CA ARG A 108 -0.06 -11.25 -19.95
C ARG A 108 1.25 -11.41 -19.18
N LYS A 109 2.39 -11.41 -19.88
CA LYS A 109 3.71 -11.46 -19.24
C LYS A 109 3.96 -10.30 -18.26
N ALA A 110 3.33 -9.16 -18.47
CA ALA A 110 3.48 -8.01 -17.56
C ALA A 110 3.04 -8.32 -16.12
N TRP A 111 2.04 -9.19 -15.94
CA TRP A 111 1.59 -9.60 -14.62
C TRP A 111 1.98 -11.04 -14.24
N GLU A 112 2.27 -11.91 -15.20
CA GLU A 112 2.82 -13.24 -14.90
C GLU A 112 4.26 -13.18 -14.38
N ASP A 113 5.05 -12.27 -14.94
CA ASP A 113 6.49 -12.17 -14.69
C ASP A 113 6.82 -11.10 -13.62
N HIS A 114 5.89 -10.76 -12.72
CA HIS A 114 6.22 -9.92 -11.57
C HIS A 114 6.91 -10.74 -10.45
N THR A 115 7.45 -10.05 -9.44
CA THR A 115 8.29 -10.69 -8.40
C THR A 115 7.55 -11.69 -7.51
N VAL A 116 6.22 -11.54 -7.31
CA VAL A 116 5.40 -12.45 -6.49
C VAL A 116 4.30 -13.06 -7.35
N PRO A 117 4.55 -14.20 -8.01
CA PRO A 117 3.57 -14.84 -8.88
C PRO A 117 2.23 -15.13 -8.18
N GLY A 118 1.14 -14.88 -8.88
CA GLY A 118 -0.22 -15.23 -8.45
C GLY A 118 -1.12 -14.04 -8.12
N GLY A 119 -0.58 -12.88 -7.77
CA GLY A 119 -1.36 -11.71 -7.36
C GLY A 119 -1.91 -10.82 -8.48
N GLY A 120 -1.59 -11.10 -9.74
CA GLY A 120 -1.81 -10.15 -10.85
C GLY A 120 -2.92 -10.47 -11.84
N VAL A 121 -3.64 -11.56 -11.67
CA VAL A 121 -4.59 -12.08 -12.69
C VAL A 121 -5.67 -11.08 -13.08
N GLN A 122 -6.17 -10.33 -12.09
CA GLN A 122 -7.26 -9.36 -12.29
C GLN A 122 -6.80 -8.06 -12.93
N VAL A 123 -5.49 -7.81 -13.01
CA VAL A 123 -4.96 -6.55 -13.55
C VAL A 123 -5.22 -6.35 -15.05
N GLU A 124 -5.47 -7.43 -15.81
CA GLU A 124 -5.88 -7.29 -17.21
C GLU A 124 -7.18 -6.48 -17.36
N GLU A 125 -8.13 -6.64 -16.46
CA GLU A 125 -9.37 -5.85 -16.48
C GLU A 125 -9.11 -4.38 -16.18
N VAL A 126 -8.18 -4.09 -15.29
CA VAL A 126 -7.71 -2.72 -14.99
C VAL A 126 -7.08 -2.11 -16.25
N LEU A 127 -6.18 -2.82 -16.92
CA LEU A 127 -5.55 -2.33 -18.16
C LEU A 127 -6.59 -2.06 -19.25
N ARG A 128 -7.59 -2.94 -19.41
CA ARG A 128 -8.70 -2.74 -20.36
C ARG A 128 -9.54 -1.51 -19.97
N ALA A 129 -9.87 -1.35 -18.69
CA ALA A 129 -10.63 -0.20 -18.22
C ALA A 129 -9.92 1.13 -18.51
N VAL A 130 -8.59 1.19 -18.31
CA VAL A 130 -7.77 2.37 -18.64
C VAL A 130 -7.75 2.60 -20.16
N ARG A 131 -7.53 1.55 -20.97
CA ARG A 131 -7.58 1.64 -22.44
C ARG A 131 -8.90 2.21 -22.95
N ASP A 132 -10.02 1.67 -22.44
CA ASP A 132 -11.37 2.09 -22.83
C ASP A 132 -11.65 3.54 -22.39
N GLY A 133 -11.16 3.92 -21.22
CA GLY A 133 -11.20 5.31 -20.73
C GLY A 133 -10.41 6.24 -21.66
N ASN A 134 -9.16 5.90 -21.94
CA ASN A 134 -8.24 6.66 -22.78
C ASN A 134 -8.73 6.86 -24.21
N ALA A 135 -9.49 5.89 -24.76
CA ALA A 135 -10.07 6.01 -26.09
C ALA A 135 -11.05 7.20 -26.23
N ARG A 136 -11.59 7.67 -25.13
CA ARG A 136 -12.53 8.82 -25.07
C ARG A 136 -11.85 10.14 -24.69
N LEU A 137 -10.56 10.14 -24.40
CA LEU A 137 -9.80 11.30 -23.92
C LEU A 137 -8.84 11.81 -25.00
N ALA A 138 -8.63 13.14 -25.01
CA ALA A 138 -7.53 13.75 -25.75
C ALA A 138 -6.18 13.21 -25.23
N ALA A 139 -5.17 13.18 -26.09
CA ALA A 139 -3.90 12.50 -25.84
C ALA A 139 -3.17 13.00 -24.57
N ASP A 140 -3.28 14.29 -24.27
CA ASP A 140 -2.69 14.97 -23.11
C ASP A 140 -3.43 14.74 -21.80
N HIS A 141 -4.65 14.22 -21.86
CA HIS A 141 -5.48 13.86 -20.71
C HIS A 141 -5.53 12.36 -20.42
N ARG A 142 -4.84 11.55 -21.23
CA ARG A 142 -4.84 10.09 -21.06
C ARG A 142 -4.08 9.68 -19.82
N LEU A 143 -4.66 8.72 -19.10
CA LEU A 143 -3.99 8.08 -17.96
C LEU A 143 -2.88 7.16 -18.48
N ARG A 144 -1.73 7.21 -17.83
CA ARG A 144 -0.64 6.25 -18.02
C ARG A 144 -0.72 5.20 -16.91
N VAL A 145 -0.47 3.93 -17.25
CA VAL A 145 -0.25 2.87 -16.27
C VAL A 145 1.25 2.61 -16.15
N MET A 146 1.76 2.70 -14.95
CA MET A 146 3.17 2.40 -14.65
C MET A 146 3.26 1.07 -13.90
N ALA A 147 4.13 0.21 -14.40
CA ALA A 147 4.48 -1.05 -13.75
C ALA A 147 5.34 -0.78 -12.52
N GLY A 148 4.78 -1.05 -11.35
CA GLY A 148 5.42 -0.76 -10.07
C GLY A 148 6.39 -1.84 -9.63
N ASP A 149 6.23 -3.06 -10.08
CA ASP A 149 7.13 -4.15 -9.70
C ASP A 149 8.47 -4.06 -10.44
N PRO A 150 9.61 -4.38 -9.79
CA PRO A 150 10.93 -4.38 -10.43
C PRO A 150 10.96 -5.23 -11.70
N PRO A 151 11.88 -4.91 -12.66
CA PRO A 151 11.95 -5.61 -13.96
C PRO A 151 12.64 -6.98 -13.85
N ILE A 152 12.12 -7.87 -13.01
CA ILE A 152 12.67 -9.21 -12.80
C ILE A 152 12.82 -9.98 -14.10
N ASP A 153 13.94 -10.68 -14.24
CA ASP A 153 14.19 -11.60 -15.34
C ASP A 153 14.13 -13.04 -14.83
N TRP A 154 12.97 -13.66 -14.95
CA TRP A 154 12.74 -15.03 -14.49
C TRP A 154 13.60 -16.07 -15.20
N ASP A 155 14.11 -15.81 -16.41
CA ASP A 155 14.99 -16.72 -17.11
C ASP A 155 16.35 -16.84 -16.41
N ASN A 156 16.72 -15.84 -15.60
CA ASN A 156 17.95 -15.80 -14.81
C ASN A 156 17.74 -16.11 -13.31
N ILE A 157 16.53 -16.51 -12.91
CA ILE A 157 16.24 -16.90 -11.52
C ILE A 157 16.38 -18.41 -11.37
N THR A 158 17.45 -18.85 -10.73
CA THR A 158 17.76 -20.26 -10.52
C THR A 158 17.72 -20.68 -9.05
N SER A 159 17.70 -19.71 -8.15
CA SER A 159 17.75 -19.94 -6.71
C SER A 159 16.85 -18.96 -5.95
N ARG A 160 16.53 -19.30 -4.70
CA ARG A 160 15.86 -18.40 -3.77
C ARG A 160 16.66 -17.12 -3.53
N GLU A 161 17.97 -17.17 -3.56
CA GLU A 161 18.84 -16.00 -3.40
C GLU A 161 18.74 -15.05 -4.59
N ASP A 162 18.70 -15.56 -5.82
CA ASP A 162 18.49 -14.73 -7.02
C ASP A 162 17.15 -14.01 -6.96
N HIS A 163 16.11 -14.72 -6.53
CA HIS A 163 14.78 -14.15 -6.36
C HIS A 163 14.74 -13.09 -5.25
N ARG A 164 15.39 -13.36 -4.11
CA ARG A 164 15.40 -12.45 -2.94
C ARG A 164 15.88 -11.05 -3.30
N ARG A 165 16.87 -10.92 -4.16
CA ARG A 165 17.39 -9.60 -4.61
C ARG A 165 16.32 -8.74 -5.26
N TRP A 166 15.37 -9.34 -5.95
CA TRP A 166 14.25 -8.63 -6.57
C TRP A 166 13.17 -8.25 -5.55
N ILE A 167 12.90 -9.15 -4.61
CA ILE A 167 11.98 -8.88 -3.51
C ILE A 167 12.46 -7.68 -2.67
N GLU A 168 13.75 -7.55 -2.43
CA GLU A 168 14.32 -6.43 -1.69
C GLU A 168 14.13 -5.07 -2.36
N LEU A 169 13.84 -5.04 -3.65
CA LEU A 169 13.60 -3.81 -4.41
C LEU A 169 12.14 -3.36 -4.41
N ARG A 170 11.20 -4.15 -3.88
CA ARG A 170 9.76 -3.90 -4.03
C ARG A 170 9.22 -2.63 -3.39
N ASP A 171 9.96 -2.00 -2.49
CA ASP A 171 9.63 -0.69 -1.95
C ASP A 171 10.48 0.43 -2.56
N THR A 172 11.79 0.19 -2.70
CA THR A 172 12.72 1.22 -3.19
C THR A 172 12.55 1.49 -4.68
N TYR A 173 12.32 0.47 -5.49
CA TYR A 173 12.11 0.62 -6.93
C TYR A 173 10.88 1.46 -7.26
N PRO A 174 9.66 1.13 -6.77
CA PRO A 174 8.48 1.94 -7.06
C PRO A 174 8.55 3.34 -6.46
N ALA A 175 9.15 3.53 -5.28
CA ALA A 175 9.34 4.85 -4.72
C ALA A 175 10.22 5.74 -5.61
N ASP A 176 11.34 5.20 -6.12
CA ASP A 176 12.21 5.91 -7.05
C ASP A 176 11.55 6.15 -8.43
N LEU A 177 10.77 5.18 -8.91
CA LEU A 177 9.95 5.32 -10.13
C LEU A 177 8.95 6.47 -9.98
N ILE A 178 8.17 6.50 -8.89
CA ILE A 178 7.18 7.53 -8.60
C ILE A 178 7.87 8.90 -8.47
N ARG A 179 8.98 8.98 -7.72
CA ARG A 179 9.74 10.22 -7.60
C ARG A 179 10.11 10.78 -8.98
N ARG A 180 10.81 9.98 -9.82
CA ARG A 180 11.32 10.42 -11.13
C ARG A 180 10.23 10.66 -12.17
N GLN A 181 9.19 9.86 -12.20
CA GLN A 181 8.21 9.88 -13.29
C GLN A 181 6.95 10.68 -12.96
N VAL A 182 6.67 10.89 -11.67
CA VAL A 182 5.49 11.61 -11.20
C VAL A 182 5.89 12.92 -10.52
N LEU A 183 6.60 12.86 -9.39
CA LEU A 183 6.86 14.02 -8.55
C LEU A 183 7.80 15.02 -9.21
N ASP A 184 8.96 14.59 -9.75
CA ASP A 184 9.92 15.44 -10.45
C ASP A 184 9.34 16.09 -11.72
N ARG A 185 8.18 15.61 -12.18
CA ARG A 185 7.44 16.13 -13.35
C ARG A 185 6.19 16.92 -12.97
N GLY A 186 5.96 17.19 -11.69
CA GLY A 186 4.77 17.89 -11.21
C GLY A 186 3.46 17.16 -11.49
N ARG A 187 3.49 15.83 -11.61
CA ARG A 187 2.34 14.98 -11.91
C ARG A 187 1.72 14.43 -10.63
N ARG A 188 0.58 13.77 -10.74
CA ARG A 188 -0.15 13.10 -9.66
C ARG A 188 -0.43 11.65 -10.02
N ALA A 189 -0.34 10.75 -9.03
CA ALA A 189 -0.57 9.33 -9.26
C ALA A 189 -1.51 8.67 -8.26
N LEU A 190 -2.39 7.81 -8.77
CA LEU A 190 -3.04 6.76 -8.01
C LEU A 190 -2.06 5.59 -7.87
N VAL A 191 -1.80 5.15 -6.64
CA VAL A 191 -0.89 4.04 -6.34
C VAL A 191 -1.71 2.87 -5.78
N VAL A 192 -1.64 1.71 -6.41
CA VAL A 192 -2.39 0.50 -6.03
C VAL A 192 -1.38 -0.58 -5.62
N TYR A 193 -1.30 -0.82 -4.32
CA TYR A 193 -0.29 -1.70 -3.73
C TYR A 193 -0.81 -2.45 -2.52
N GLY A 194 -0.17 -3.57 -2.19
CA GLY A 194 -0.42 -4.28 -0.95
C GLY A 194 -0.22 -3.39 0.28
N GLN A 195 -1.06 -3.61 1.29
CA GLN A 195 -1.10 -2.78 2.51
C GLN A 195 0.27 -2.60 3.18
N ALA A 196 1.11 -3.62 3.20
CA ALA A 196 2.42 -3.57 3.84
C ALA A 196 3.34 -2.50 3.25
N HIS A 197 3.26 -2.27 1.94
CA HIS A 197 4.02 -1.27 1.20
C HIS A 197 3.51 0.16 1.41
N LEU A 198 2.27 0.32 1.90
CA LEU A 198 1.60 1.60 2.07
C LEU A 198 1.55 2.09 3.52
N GLN A 199 2.05 1.33 4.48
CA GLN A 199 2.21 1.78 5.87
C GLN A 199 3.28 2.89 5.94
N ARG A 200 3.12 3.87 6.83
CA ARG A 200 4.18 4.85 7.11
C ARG A 200 5.34 4.26 7.88
N ARG A 201 5.05 3.27 8.72
CA ARG A 201 6.05 2.50 9.46
C ARG A 201 5.75 1.02 9.29
N GLN A 202 6.67 0.28 8.72
CA GLN A 202 6.48 -1.15 8.52
C GLN A 202 6.52 -1.90 9.85
N ILE A 203 5.46 -2.66 10.11
CA ILE A 203 5.40 -3.64 11.18
C ILE A 203 5.21 -5.00 10.54
N VAL A 204 6.00 -5.95 10.94
CA VAL A 204 6.03 -7.26 10.34
C VAL A 204 5.40 -8.28 11.26
N SER A 205 4.56 -9.13 10.70
CA SER A 205 4.11 -10.36 11.32
C SER A 205 5.12 -11.50 11.08
N ASN A 206 4.98 -12.62 11.79
CA ASN A 206 5.83 -13.83 11.72
C ASN A 206 5.98 -14.49 10.33
N TYR A 207 5.83 -13.75 9.24
CA TYR A 207 6.11 -14.23 7.90
C TYR A 207 7.62 -14.31 7.63
N ASP A 208 8.01 -15.01 6.59
CA ASP A 208 9.40 -15.14 6.18
C ASP A 208 10.09 -13.76 6.07
N MET A 209 10.79 -13.44 7.13
CA MET A 209 11.34 -12.13 7.44
C MET A 209 12.57 -11.79 6.59
N SER A 210 13.10 -12.77 5.87
CA SER A 210 14.25 -12.57 5.00
C SER A 210 13.98 -11.60 3.84
N THR A 211 12.72 -11.26 3.59
CA THR A 211 12.29 -10.51 2.40
C THR A 211 11.75 -9.10 2.68
N TRP A 212 11.61 -8.69 3.95
CA TRP A 212 10.97 -7.42 4.28
C TRP A 212 11.98 -6.33 4.59
N GLN A 213 11.75 -5.16 4.02
CA GLN A 213 12.55 -3.96 4.29
C GLN A 213 11.90 -3.11 5.40
N ALA A 214 12.74 -2.42 6.18
CA ALA A 214 12.27 -1.47 7.20
C ALA A 214 11.61 -0.21 6.63
N GLN A 215 11.65 -0.03 5.29
CA GLN A 215 11.14 1.15 4.58
C GLN A 215 10.02 0.71 3.65
N THR A 216 8.97 1.53 3.59
CA THR A 216 7.83 1.33 2.71
C THR A 216 7.83 2.39 1.61
N ILE A 217 7.07 2.17 0.55
CA ILE A 217 6.89 3.17 -0.52
C ILE A 217 6.48 4.52 0.08
N VAL A 218 5.48 4.53 0.96
CA VAL A 218 4.97 5.77 1.56
C VAL A 218 6.05 6.45 2.40
N SER A 219 6.76 5.69 3.27
CA SER A 219 7.83 6.27 4.10
C SER A 219 8.97 6.87 3.26
N LEU A 220 9.31 6.24 2.13
CA LEU A 220 10.32 6.72 1.21
C LEU A 220 9.86 8.00 0.49
N LEU A 221 8.62 8.04 0.00
CA LEU A 221 8.09 9.19 -0.71
C LEU A 221 7.92 10.41 0.22
N GLU A 222 7.42 10.23 1.43
CA GLU A 222 7.24 11.32 2.39
C GLU A 222 8.59 11.85 2.90
N ARG A 223 9.53 10.96 3.28
CA ARG A 223 10.82 11.35 3.85
C ARG A 223 11.82 11.88 2.82
N ASP A 224 11.96 11.17 1.70
CA ASP A 224 13.07 11.41 0.77
C ASP A 224 12.67 12.31 -0.40
N ALA A 225 11.38 12.35 -0.77
CA ALA A 225 10.86 13.18 -1.83
C ALA A 225 9.96 14.33 -1.34
N GLY A 226 9.66 14.41 -0.04
CA GLY A 226 8.79 15.44 0.52
C GLY A 226 7.36 15.39 -0.03
N ALA A 227 6.93 14.26 -0.56
CA ALA A 227 5.61 14.09 -1.14
C ALA A 227 4.52 14.12 -0.07
N ARG A 228 3.35 14.67 -0.42
CA ARG A 228 2.14 14.52 0.38
C ARG A 228 1.40 13.29 -0.11
N VAL A 229 1.36 12.27 0.72
CA VAL A 229 0.70 11.00 0.40
C VAL A 229 -0.59 10.86 1.20
N PHE A 230 -1.71 10.64 0.50
CA PHE A 230 -2.96 10.21 1.11
C PHE A 230 -3.10 8.70 0.93
N ASN A 231 -2.83 7.94 1.99
CA ASN A 231 -2.88 6.48 1.93
C ASN A 231 -4.16 5.95 2.59
N VAL A 232 -4.79 5.02 1.90
CA VAL A 232 -6.07 4.40 2.27
C VAL A 232 -5.85 2.93 2.60
N TRP A 233 -6.25 2.55 3.81
CA TRP A 233 -6.27 1.16 4.22
C TRP A 233 -7.59 0.49 3.82
N THR A 234 -7.51 -0.67 3.17
CA THR A 234 -8.68 -1.49 2.87
C THR A 234 -8.78 -2.62 3.88
N LEU A 235 -9.87 -2.67 4.64
CA LEU A 235 -10.05 -3.69 5.66
C LEU A 235 -10.37 -5.04 5.04
N LEU A 236 -9.58 -6.05 5.37
CA LEU A 236 -9.82 -7.45 5.00
C LEU A 236 -9.70 -8.44 6.14
N ASP A 237 -9.25 -8.00 7.31
CA ASP A 237 -9.13 -8.94 8.43
C ASP A 237 -10.50 -9.39 8.92
N ARG A 238 -10.74 -10.69 8.87
CA ARG A 238 -12.02 -11.33 9.20
C ARG A 238 -12.28 -11.41 10.71
N SER A 239 -11.30 -11.09 11.53
CA SER A 239 -11.34 -11.36 12.98
C SER A 239 -11.57 -10.14 13.85
N ALA A 240 -11.46 -8.93 13.34
CA ALA A 240 -11.48 -7.73 14.16
C ALA A 240 -12.76 -6.90 13.98
N GLU A 241 -13.46 -6.65 15.08
CA GLU A 241 -14.47 -5.60 15.13
C GLU A 241 -13.79 -4.23 15.20
N LEU A 242 -13.96 -3.43 14.17
CA LEU A 242 -13.43 -2.08 14.15
C LEU A 242 -14.21 -1.15 15.09
N PRO A 243 -13.51 -0.24 15.80
CA PRO A 243 -14.17 0.76 16.64
C PRO A 243 -14.92 1.79 15.78
N GLY A 244 -15.83 2.54 16.40
CA GLY A 244 -16.53 3.65 15.74
C GLY A 244 -17.73 3.23 14.89
N GLY A 245 -18.26 2.04 15.09
CA GLY A 245 -19.50 1.59 14.42
C GLY A 245 -19.33 1.27 12.94
N VAL A 246 -18.13 0.98 12.49
CA VAL A 246 -17.79 0.70 11.07
C VAL A 246 -18.69 -0.38 10.47
N ALA A 247 -19.04 -1.43 11.24
CA ALA A 247 -19.88 -2.51 10.76
C ALA A 247 -21.31 -2.08 10.37
N SER A 248 -21.77 -0.91 10.83
CA SER A 248 -23.08 -0.34 10.50
C SER A 248 -23.09 0.57 9.28
N TRP A 249 -21.93 0.83 8.67
CA TRP A 249 -21.86 1.75 7.54
C TRP A 249 -22.49 1.15 6.28
N ARG A 250 -23.09 2.05 5.48
CA ARG A 250 -23.50 1.68 4.13
C ARG A 250 -22.24 1.47 3.27
N VAL A 251 -22.18 0.37 2.55
CA VAL A 251 -21.03 0.01 1.71
C VAL A 251 -21.25 0.38 0.24
N PRO A 252 -20.23 0.79 -0.48
CA PRO A 252 -18.86 1.09 -0.01
C PRO A 252 -18.80 2.41 0.77
N ALA A 253 -17.87 2.55 1.69
CA ALA A 253 -17.66 3.77 2.48
C ALA A 253 -16.18 4.04 2.71
N LEU A 254 -15.82 5.32 2.86
CA LEU A 254 -14.50 5.75 3.30
C LEU A 254 -14.65 6.70 4.47
N ALA A 255 -13.79 6.57 5.49
CA ALA A 255 -13.70 7.57 6.54
C ALA A 255 -12.25 7.91 6.83
N THR A 256 -11.98 9.20 7.06
CA THR A 256 -10.67 9.67 7.53
C THR A 256 -10.41 9.20 8.96
N MET A 257 -9.17 8.95 9.28
CA MET A 257 -8.76 8.43 10.60
C MET A 257 -8.37 9.55 11.57
N GLN A 258 -7.78 10.62 11.07
CA GLN A 258 -7.20 11.68 11.90
C GLN A 258 -8.20 12.26 12.91
N GLY A 259 -7.86 12.18 14.20
CA GLY A 259 -8.67 12.71 15.30
C GLY A 259 -9.97 11.93 15.59
N THR A 260 -10.14 10.73 15.03
CA THR A 260 -11.32 9.89 15.25
C THR A 260 -11.04 8.73 16.20
N THR A 261 -12.11 8.12 16.74
CA THR A 261 -11.99 6.90 17.55
C THR A 261 -11.39 5.74 16.77
N LEU A 262 -11.60 5.68 15.46
CA LEU A 262 -10.95 4.73 14.56
C LEU A 262 -9.45 5.02 14.44
N GLY A 263 -9.08 6.28 14.22
CA GLY A 263 -7.68 6.69 14.11
C GLY A 263 -6.89 6.49 15.39
N ALA A 264 -7.52 6.71 16.55
CA ALA A 264 -6.92 6.53 17.86
C ALA A 264 -6.74 5.05 18.27
N ALA A 265 -7.35 4.11 17.52
CA ALA A 265 -7.23 2.68 17.80
C ALA A 265 -5.80 2.17 17.59
N ASP A 266 -5.42 1.13 18.34
CA ASP A 266 -4.12 0.46 18.19
C ASP A 266 -4.04 -0.25 16.83
N PHE A 267 -3.11 0.19 16.00
CA PHE A 267 -2.89 -0.37 14.66
C PHE A 267 -2.61 -1.88 14.71
N GLY A 268 -1.85 -2.31 15.69
CA GLY A 268 -1.46 -3.69 15.78
C GLY A 268 -2.59 -4.66 16.07
N THR A 269 -3.66 -4.20 16.72
CA THR A 269 -4.87 -5.03 16.94
C THR A 269 -5.56 -5.37 15.62
N TYR A 270 -5.47 -4.48 14.63
CA TYR A 270 -6.16 -4.61 13.35
C TYR A 270 -5.23 -4.97 12.18
N SER A 271 -3.94 -5.01 12.41
CA SER A 271 -2.96 -5.43 11.41
C SER A 271 -2.87 -6.96 11.36
N ARG A 272 -3.05 -7.52 10.18
CA ARG A 272 -3.06 -8.97 9.94
C ARG A 272 -1.80 -9.65 10.49
N GLY A 273 -1.97 -10.69 11.28
CA GLY A 273 -0.89 -11.58 11.73
C GLY A 273 -0.11 -11.10 12.95
N LEU A 274 -0.52 -10.02 13.61
CA LEU A 274 0.08 -9.56 14.86
C LEU A 274 -0.64 -10.08 16.10
N GLY A 275 -1.14 -11.32 16.12
CA GLY A 275 -1.84 -11.92 17.25
C GLY A 275 -1.38 -11.43 18.63
N ASP A 276 -1.72 -12.02 19.68
CA ASP A 276 -1.46 -11.86 21.14
C ASP A 276 -0.51 -10.77 21.69
N GLY A 277 -0.14 -9.76 20.95
CA GLY A 277 0.58 -8.59 21.46
C GLY A 277 2.10 -8.56 21.31
N THR A 278 2.72 -9.51 20.62
CA THR A 278 4.13 -9.38 20.24
C THR A 278 4.25 -8.67 18.90
N ARG A 279 5.01 -7.58 18.87
CA ARG A 279 5.29 -6.77 17.70
C ARG A 279 6.76 -6.86 17.34
N PHE A 280 7.05 -6.80 16.04
CA PHE A 280 8.42 -6.83 15.57
C PHE A 280 8.67 -5.70 14.58
N ALA A 281 9.84 -5.10 14.64
CA ALA A 281 10.37 -4.24 13.60
C ALA A 281 11.43 -4.99 12.82
N VAL A 282 11.55 -4.70 11.54
CA VAL A 282 12.67 -5.20 10.75
C VAL A 282 13.89 -4.33 11.04
N ARG A 283 14.97 -4.95 11.48
CA ARG A 283 16.26 -4.32 11.62
C ARG A 283 17.23 -4.92 10.63
N ARG A 284 17.92 -4.08 9.89
CA ARG A 284 19.03 -4.50 9.02
C ARG A 284 20.34 -4.26 9.78
N ASP A 285 21.05 -5.32 10.14
CA ASP A 285 22.39 -5.19 10.64
C ASP A 285 23.34 -4.89 9.46
N GLY A 286 24.10 -3.79 9.57
CA GLY A 286 24.92 -3.26 8.48
C GLY A 286 26.01 -4.24 7.99
N GLY A 287 25.97 -4.55 6.70
CA GLY A 287 26.95 -5.36 5.97
C GLY A 287 26.36 -5.95 4.69
N ALA A 288 27.17 -6.26 3.69
CA ALA A 288 26.74 -6.79 2.39
C ALA A 288 26.07 -8.18 2.46
N ALA A 289 26.14 -8.87 3.61
CA ALA A 289 25.49 -10.14 3.91
C ALA A 289 24.42 -9.99 5.00
N ALA A 290 23.86 -8.79 5.15
CA ALA A 290 22.96 -8.46 6.24
C ALA A 290 21.71 -9.33 6.23
N ALA A 291 21.61 -10.20 7.19
CA ALA A 291 20.36 -10.86 7.53
C ALA A 291 19.39 -9.81 8.10
N TYR A 292 18.15 -9.82 7.64
CA TYR A 292 17.09 -9.09 8.32
C TYR A 292 16.83 -9.74 9.67
N GLN A 293 16.91 -8.99 10.74
CA GLN A 293 16.54 -9.46 12.05
C GLN A 293 15.20 -8.89 12.45
N LEU A 294 14.30 -9.77 12.92
CA LEU A 294 13.17 -9.36 13.71
C LEU A 294 13.66 -8.89 15.07
N VAL A 295 13.47 -7.64 15.33
CA VAL A 295 13.70 -7.10 16.65
C VAL A 295 12.32 -6.90 17.28
N PRO A 296 12.05 -7.53 18.45
CA PRO A 296 10.84 -7.21 19.19
C PRO A 296 10.75 -5.70 19.40
N LEU A 297 9.64 -5.09 18.99
CA LEU A 297 9.39 -3.70 19.31
C LEU A 297 9.20 -3.61 20.84
N PRO A 298 9.88 -2.68 21.53
CA PRO A 298 9.59 -2.38 22.92
C PRO A 298 8.10 -2.11 23.08
N ARG A 299 7.50 -2.68 24.13
CA ARG A 299 6.05 -2.56 24.37
C ARG A 299 5.55 -1.12 24.36
N ASP A 300 6.41 -0.19 24.71
CA ASP A 300 6.12 1.26 24.77
C ASP A 300 6.02 1.86 23.36
N GLU A 301 6.76 1.36 22.37
CA GLU A 301 6.72 1.86 21.01
C GLU A 301 5.45 1.43 20.24
N TRP A 302 4.91 0.24 20.49
CA TRP A 302 3.73 -0.22 19.76
C TRP A 302 2.39 0.07 20.45
N LYS A 303 2.37 0.29 21.79
CA LYS A 303 1.18 0.78 22.49
C LYS A 303 0.71 2.15 22.01
N THR A 304 1.61 2.92 21.45
CA THR A 304 1.33 4.25 20.93
C THR A 304 1.10 4.29 19.43
N MET A 305 1.25 3.17 18.72
CA MET A 305 1.08 3.13 17.27
C MET A 305 -0.41 3.08 16.93
N ARG A 306 -0.93 4.20 16.46
CA ARG A 306 -2.34 4.38 16.12
C ARG A 306 -2.60 4.10 14.65
N MET A 307 -3.85 3.82 14.31
CA MET A 307 -4.28 3.70 12.93
C MET A 307 -3.97 4.97 12.12
N GLU A 308 -4.20 6.15 12.71
CA GLU A 308 -3.95 7.46 12.07
C GLU A 308 -2.47 7.76 11.83
N ASP A 309 -1.56 7.11 12.56
CA ASP A 309 -0.11 7.23 12.34
C ASP A 309 0.34 6.44 11.10
N GLN A 310 -0.47 5.47 10.67
CA GLN A 310 -0.16 4.57 9.56
C GLN A 310 -0.92 4.92 8.29
N PHE A 311 -2.18 5.35 8.40
CA PHE A 311 -3.06 5.60 7.27
C PHE A 311 -3.90 6.85 7.48
N ASN A 312 -4.25 7.52 6.37
CA ASN A 312 -5.14 8.68 6.38
C ASN A 312 -6.61 8.27 6.48
N ALA A 313 -6.98 7.16 5.85
CA ALA A 313 -8.38 6.74 5.75
C ALA A 313 -8.54 5.21 5.75
N LEU A 314 -9.74 4.77 6.15
CA LEU A 314 -10.23 3.40 5.97
C LEU A 314 -11.19 3.36 4.79
N LEU A 315 -10.97 2.41 3.87
CA LEU A 315 -11.94 1.97 2.88
C LEU A 315 -12.65 0.71 3.41
N TYR A 316 -13.95 0.82 3.58
CA TYR A 316 -14.80 -0.27 4.04
C TYR A 316 -15.72 -0.75 2.92
N LEU A 317 -15.52 -1.99 2.49
CA LEU A 317 -16.24 -2.62 1.38
C LEU A 317 -17.28 -3.64 1.85
N GLY A 318 -17.45 -3.78 3.15
CA GLY A 318 -18.40 -4.69 3.78
C GLY A 318 -17.79 -5.46 4.95
N PRO A 319 -18.62 -6.24 5.65
CA PRO A 319 -18.14 -7.08 6.74
C PRO A 319 -17.05 -8.04 6.23
N PRO A 320 -15.95 -8.24 6.94
CA PRO A 320 -14.87 -9.14 6.50
C PRO A 320 -15.35 -10.55 6.16
N ALA A 321 -16.39 -11.05 6.85
CA ALA A 321 -17.00 -12.35 6.57
C ALA A 321 -17.70 -12.43 5.19
N SER A 322 -18.05 -11.30 4.58
CA SER A 322 -18.67 -11.24 3.24
C SER A 322 -17.66 -11.09 2.11
N MET A 323 -16.38 -10.90 2.45
CA MET A 323 -15.32 -10.78 1.45
C MET A 323 -15.04 -12.13 0.79
N THR A 324 -14.95 -12.12 -0.54
CA THR A 324 -14.74 -13.32 -1.36
C THR A 324 -13.49 -13.18 -2.24
N ASP A 325 -12.87 -14.29 -2.52
CA ASP A 325 -11.78 -14.30 -3.48
C ASP A 325 -12.33 -14.12 -4.91
N ALA A 326 -11.63 -13.35 -5.73
CA ALA A 326 -11.92 -13.27 -7.15
C ALA A 326 -11.60 -14.63 -7.81
N PRO A 327 -12.47 -15.15 -8.66
CA PRO A 327 -12.25 -16.46 -9.28
C PRO A 327 -11.01 -16.43 -10.18
N MET A 328 -10.24 -17.53 -10.16
CA MET A 328 -9.18 -17.74 -11.13
C MET A 328 -9.81 -17.93 -12.53
N PRO A 329 -9.36 -17.20 -13.55
CA PRO A 329 -9.87 -17.39 -14.92
C PRO A 329 -9.64 -18.81 -15.42
N ALA A 330 -10.71 -19.41 -15.97
CA ALA A 330 -10.69 -20.82 -16.40
C ALA A 330 -9.66 -21.09 -17.50
N ASP A 331 -9.43 -20.14 -18.39
CA ASP A 331 -8.44 -20.24 -19.48
C ASP A 331 -7.00 -20.34 -18.94
N LEU A 332 -6.69 -19.71 -17.84
CA LEU A 332 -5.38 -19.83 -17.17
C LEU A 332 -5.22 -21.20 -16.53
N CYS A 333 -6.24 -21.71 -15.88
CA CYS A 333 -6.22 -23.04 -15.28
C CYS A 333 -6.10 -24.17 -16.34
N GLN A 334 -6.56 -23.91 -17.57
CA GLN A 334 -6.45 -24.84 -18.69
C GLN A 334 -5.11 -24.71 -19.44
N ASP A 335 -4.41 -23.60 -19.31
CA ASP A 335 -3.09 -23.39 -19.90
C ASP A 335 -2.02 -24.18 -19.11
N ALA A 336 -1.63 -25.34 -19.64
CA ALA A 336 -0.67 -26.22 -19.01
C ALA A 336 0.71 -25.56 -18.79
N GLN A 337 1.12 -24.66 -19.72
CA GLN A 337 2.40 -23.96 -19.60
C GLN A 337 2.34 -22.92 -18.49
N PHE A 338 1.27 -22.17 -18.38
CA PHE A 338 1.05 -21.23 -17.28
C PHE A 338 1.10 -21.96 -15.93
N VAL A 339 0.30 -23.01 -15.78
CA VAL A 339 0.23 -23.80 -14.54
C VAL A 339 1.61 -24.35 -14.14
N LYS A 340 2.34 -24.92 -15.10
CA LYS A 340 3.69 -25.46 -14.86
C LYS A 340 4.65 -24.36 -14.42
N THR A 341 4.68 -23.22 -15.12
CA THR A 341 5.57 -22.10 -14.81
C THR A 341 5.23 -21.50 -13.45
N HIS A 342 3.96 -21.29 -13.17
CA HIS A 342 3.49 -20.73 -11.91
C HIS A 342 3.87 -21.60 -10.70
N LEU A 343 3.63 -22.91 -10.78
CA LEU A 343 4.00 -23.86 -9.72
C LEU A 343 5.53 -23.94 -9.53
N ALA A 344 6.30 -23.88 -10.61
CA ALA A 344 7.76 -23.88 -10.52
C ALA A 344 8.29 -22.63 -9.80
N ARG A 345 7.73 -21.48 -10.09
CA ARG A 345 8.07 -20.21 -9.41
C ARG A 345 7.67 -20.22 -7.95
N LEU A 346 6.45 -20.66 -7.61
CA LEU A 346 6.02 -20.80 -6.21
C LEU A 346 6.97 -21.72 -5.41
N ALA A 347 7.45 -22.81 -6.01
CA ALA A 347 8.37 -23.74 -5.35
C ALA A 347 9.72 -23.10 -4.97
N LEU A 348 10.12 -22.01 -5.63
CA LEU A 348 11.37 -21.31 -5.31
C LEU A 348 11.30 -20.51 -4.01
N PHE A 349 10.15 -19.90 -3.68
CA PHE A 349 10.10 -18.94 -2.57
C PHE A 349 8.90 -19.09 -1.64
N ALA A 350 7.77 -19.64 -2.12
CA ALA A 350 6.53 -19.71 -1.34
C ALA A 350 6.48 -20.98 -0.45
N PRO A 351 5.71 -20.93 0.64
CA PRO A 351 5.38 -22.15 1.39
C PRO A 351 4.59 -23.15 0.51
N PRO A 352 4.73 -24.46 0.74
CA PRO A 352 4.02 -25.48 -0.06
C PRO A 352 2.51 -25.29 -0.13
N ALA A 353 1.90 -24.74 0.92
CA ALA A 353 0.47 -24.45 0.96
C ALA A 353 -0.01 -23.50 -0.16
N GLU A 354 0.85 -22.60 -0.64
CA GLU A 354 0.48 -21.69 -1.74
C GLU A 354 0.31 -22.43 -3.07
N ALA A 355 1.12 -23.44 -3.33
CA ALA A 355 0.95 -24.29 -4.49
C ALA A 355 -0.36 -25.10 -4.42
N ASP A 356 -0.76 -25.54 -3.23
CA ASP A 356 -2.01 -26.28 -3.02
C ASP A 356 -3.23 -25.33 -3.11
N ASN A 357 -3.13 -24.10 -2.60
CA ASN A 357 -4.14 -23.07 -2.76
C ASN A 357 -4.37 -22.76 -4.26
N PHE A 358 -3.29 -22.60 -5.03
CA PHE A 358 -3.40 -22.38 -6.47
C PHE A 358 -4.06 -23.55 -7.19
N LYS A 359 -3.65 -24.80 -6.90
CA LYS A 359 -4.30 -26.00 -7.50
C LYS A 359 -5.79 -26.04 -7.17
N LYS A 360 -6.15 -25.80 -5.90
CA LYS A 360 -7.55 -25.74 -5.45
C LYS A 360 -8.33 -24.64 -6.19
N ALA A 361 -7.75 -23.46 -6.35
CA ALA A 361 -8.38 -22.36 -7.11
C ALA A 361 -8.64 -22.73 -8.57
N CYS A 362 -7.81 -23.64 -9.14
CA CYS A 362 -8.00 -24.21 -10.48
C CYS A 362 -8.85 -25.49 -10.50
N GLY A 363 -9.48 -25.90 -9.39
CA GLY A 363 -10.31 -27.12 -9.35
C GLY A 363 -9.51 -28.42 -9.50
N ARG A 364 -8.24 -28.44 -9.06
CA ARG A 364 -7.30 -29.56 -9.18
C ARG A 364 -6.93 -30.15 -7.82
#